data_f18368deea6d5117b88f8637b38c4041
#
_entry.id   f18368deea6d5117b88f8637b38c4041
#
_cell.length_a   1.000
_cell.length_b   1.000
_cell.length_c   1.000
_cell.angle_alpha   90.00
_cell.angle_beta   90.00
_cell.angle_gamma   90.00
#
_symmetry.space_group_name_H-M   'P 1'
#
loop_
_entity.id
_entity.type
_entity.pdbx_description
1 polymer ?
#
loop_
_entity_poly.entity_id
_entity_poly.type
_entity_poly.pdbx_seq_one_letter_code
_entity_poly.pdbx_strand_id
1 'polypeptide(L)'
;MEKQQDLTLLKARSYRSVLSAGFRLYTENFRRLFKASWQMVLLYAIVCGWLGTVTAIKIPEMSLAILQGLANPQGLLAGTIQQYALILIGFWGLVLLAIVTFTLASATILNKLKEHKETGLISVPPHWFTASPKLMGRTLKGVFLTLFVLLLPLLLFGGLMAIVNFSSPHYVTNHVYTTIVVFLVCTVIVMLLSLPLFHVFMKYIMEAPCGYWHTLNHNYGKAASHWGSLFLVFFVSILLIQLASVVILMPSFILNLANQTAQRGLLMGDPLGMPSYMTTLTFITVMLCSFIHFYVGQMLFVHNYYAYGAIETREIEKTKIENP
;
A
#
# COMPACT_ATOMS: atom_id res chain seq x y z
N MET A 1 23.41 -14.64 24.81
CA MET A 1 24.22 -14.24 23.63
C MET A 1 23.74 -14.86 22.33
N GLU A 2 23.40 -16.12 22.26
CA GLU A 2 22.93 -16.82 21.05
C GLU A 2 21.66 -16.20 20.43
N LYS A 3 20.69 -15.75 21.24
CA LYS A 3 19.46 -15.07 20.79
C LYS A 3 19.67 -13.75 20.04
N GLN A 4 20.75 -13.01 20.33
CA GLN A 4 21.06 -11.73 19.69
C GLN A 4 21.77 -11.92 18.33
N GLN A 5 22.58 -12.96 18.18
CA GLN A 5 23.27 -13.28 16.91
C GLN A 5 22.31 -13.66 15.80
N ASP A 6 21.11 -14.12 16.13
CA ASP A 6 20.09 -14.53 15.14
C ASP A 6 19.34 -13.35 14.50
N LEU A 7 19.40 -12.16 15.12
CA LEU A 7 18.73 -10.95 14.61
C LEU A 7 19.67 -10.02 13.82
N THR A 8 20.95 -10.37 13.64
CA THR A 8 21.87 -9.58 12.81
C THR A 8 21.35 -9.50 11.38
N LEU A 9 21.36 -8.30 10.78
CA LEU A 9 20.83 -8.09 9.42
C LEU A 9 21.64 -8.85 8.36
N LEU A 10 22.96 -8.66 8.36
CA LEU A 10 23.85 -9.20 7.34
C LEU A 10 24.23 -10.66 7.66
N LYS A 11 23.37 -11.58 7.23
CA LYS A 11 23.57 -13.03 7.34
C LYS A 11 22.89 -13.70 6.15
N ALA A 12 23.56 -14.63 5.49
CA ALA A 12 22.93 -15.45 4.44
C ALA A 12 21.79 -16.29 5.06
N ARG A 13 20.56 -16.03 4.64
CA ARG A 13 19.36 -16.68 5.18
C ARG A 13 18.55 -17.35 4.08
N SER A 14 17.93 -18.49 4.42
CA SER A 14 16.85 -19.06 3.62
C SER A 14 15.58 -18.21 3.79
N TYR A 15 14.60 -18.35 2.87
CA TYR A 15 13.33 -17.62 2.96
C TYR A 15 12.59 -17.85 4.28
N ARG A 16 12.62 -19.09 4.83
CA ARG A 16 12.02 -19.41 6.14
C ARG A 16 12.69 -18.64 7.28
N SER A 17 14.01 -18.58 7.27
CA SER A 17 14.78 -17.85 8.26
C SER A 17 14.58 -16.34 8.15
N VAL A 18 14.39 -15.80 6.95
CA VAL A 18 14.02 -14.39 6.73
C VAL A 18 12.67 -14.08 7.38
N LEU A 19 11.64 -14.89 7.11
CA LEU A 19 10.31 -14.70 7.68
C LEU A 19 10.31 -14.83 9.21
N SER A 20 10.97 -15.86 9.75
CA SER A 20 11.08 -16.08 11.18
C SER A 20 11.82 -14.93 11.88
N ALA A 21 12.94 -14.47 11.33
CA ALA A 21 13.70 -13.35 11.88
C ALA A 21 12.89 -12.04 11.83
N GLY A 22 12.19 -11.79 10.72
CA GLY A 22 11.33 -10.62 10.58
C GLY A 22 10.17 -10.62 11.57
N PHE A 23 9.47 -11.74 11.68
CA PHE A 23 8.38 -11.89 12.65
C PHE A 23 8.86 -11.68 14.08
N ARG A 24 10.00 -12.29 14.44
CA ARG A 24 10.59 -12.18 15.76
C ARG A 24 11.03 -10.75 16.08
N LEU A 25 11.75 -10.08 15.14
CA LEU A 25 12.15 -8.68 15.34
C LEU A 25 10.90 -7.80 15.56
N TYR A 26 9.86 -8.01 14.76
CA TYR A 26 8.64 -7.22 14.83
C TYR A 26 7.92 -7.42 16.16
N THR A 27 7.70 -8.66 16.58
CA THR A 27 6.96 -8.98 17.82
C THR A 27 7.72 -8.60 19.08
N GLU A 28 9.02 -8.87 19.16
CA GLU A 28 9.85 -8.52 20.31
C GLU A 28 9.99 -6.99 20.50
N ASN A 29 9.94 -6.22 19.40
CA ASN A 29 10.09 -4.76 19.42
C ASN A 29 8.78 -4.01 19.15
N PHE A 30 7.64 -4.69 19.08
CA PHE A 30 6.34 -4.08 18.73
C PHE A 30 6.03 -2.84 19.59
N ARG A 31 6.20 -2.94 20.91
CA ARG A 31 5.95 -1.82 21.83
C ARG A 31 6.80 -0.58 21.50
N ARG A 32 8.05 -0.78 21.06
CA ARG A 32 8.98 0.31 20.72
C ARG A 32 8.59 0.94 19.37
N LEU A 33 8.26 0.10 18.39
CA LEU A 33 7.78 0.54 17.08
C LEU A 33 6.44 1.28 17.20
N PHE A 34 5.51 0.76 18.00
CA PHE A 34 4.23 1.40 18.28
C PHE A 34 4.42 2.79 18.90
N LYS A 35 5.22 2.90 19.96
CA LYS A 35 5.51 4.19 20.61
C LYS A 35 6.16 5.20 19.67
N ALA A 36 6.93 4.75 18.68
CA ALA A 36 7.58 5.62 17.72
C ALA A 36 6.64 6.12 16.61
N SER A 37 5.57 5.41 16.30
CA SER A 37 4.77 5.64 15.08
C SER A 37 3.30 5.98 15.31
N TRP A 38 2.72 5.71 16.49
CA TRP A 38 1.28 5.75 16.73
C TRP A 38 0.60 7.09 16.35
N GLN A 39 1.28 8.22 16.50
CA GLN A 39 0.72 9.54 16.16
C GLN A 39 0.53 9.68 14.64
N MET A 40 1.55 9.29 13.85
CA MET A 40 1.46 9.31 12.39
C MET A 40 0.47 8.28 11.87
N VAL A 41 0.39 7.12 12.54
CA VAL A 41 -0.60 6.09 12.22
C VAL A 41 -2.01 6.56 12.55
N LEU A 42 -2.20 7.30 13.64
CA LEU A 42 -3.50 7.90 13.96
C LEU A 42 -3.92 8.94 12.90
N LEU A 43 -3.00 9.80 12.48
CA LEU A 43 -3.26 10.74 11.39
C LEU A 43 -3.68 10.01 10.10
N TYR A 44 -2.94 8.97 9.72
CA TYR A 44 -3.29 8.11 8.59
C TYR A 44 -4.69 7.49 8.77
N ALA A 45 -4.99 6.95 9.95
CA ALA A 45 -6.27 6.31 10.24
C ALA A 45 -7.45 7.28 10.15
N ILE A 46 -7.28 8.53 10.62
CA ILE A 46 -8.29 9.60 10.48
C ILE A 46 -8.58 9.87 9.00
N VAL A 47 -7.53 10.00 8.18
CA VAL A 47 -7.69 10.21 6.74
C VAL A 47 -8.40 9.02 6.09
N CYS A 48 -8.05 7.78 6.47
CA CYS A 48 -8.76 6.58 6.01
C CYS A 48 -10.22 6.54 6.47
N GLY A 49 -10.54 7.01 7.67
CA GLY A 49 -11.91 7.15 8.16
C GLY A 49 -12.75 8.04 7.24
N TRP A 50 -12.23 9.21 6.87
CA TRP A 50 -12.88 10.11 5.90
C TRP A 50 -12.99 9.49 4.52
N LEU A 51 -11.92 8.89 4.01
CA LEU A 51 -11.91 8.20 2.73
C LEU A 51 -12.95 7.07 2.69
N GLY A 52 -13.02 6.26 3.76
CA GLY A 52 -14.01 5.20 3.89
C GLY A 52 -15.45 5.71 3.94
N THR A 53 -15.69 6.82 4.63
CA THR A 53 -17.02 7.47 4.67
C THR A 53 -17.44 7.97 3.27
N VAL A 54 -16.54 8.63 2.54
CA VAL A 54 -16.82 9.08 1.17
C VAL A 54 -17.09 7.88 0.26
N THR A 55 -16.30 6.83 0.36
CA THR A 55 -16.44 5.61 -0.45
C THR A 55 -17.73 4.86 -0.13
N ALA A 56 -18.10 4.73 1.13
CA ALA A 56 -19.25 3.95 1.55
C ALA A 56 -20.60 4.68 1.38
N ILE A 57 -20.60 6.02 1.38
CA ILE A 57 -21.82 6.82 1.38
C ILE A 57 -21.91 7.71 0.13
N LYS A 58 -20.90 8.57 -0.11
CA LYS A 58 -21.00 9.60 -1.15
C LYS A 58 -20.84 9.07 -2.57
N ILE A 59 -19.93 8.11 -2.79
CA ILE A 59 -19.76 7.51 -4.12
C ILE A 59 -20.98 6.71 -4.56
N PRO A 60 -21.60 5.84 -3.73
CA PRO A 60 -22.84 5.18 -4.09
C PRO A 60 -24.01 6.16 -4.32
N GLU A 61 -24.20 7.19 -3.46
CA GLU A 61 -25.19 8.26 -3.69
C GLU A 61 -25.02 8.88 -5.09
N MET A 62 -23.80 9.24 -5.45
CA MET A 62 -23.47 9.82 -6.76
C MET A 62 -23.76 8.84 -7.91
N SER A 63 -23.36 7.57 -7.78
CA SER A 63 -23.58 6.57 -8.83
C SER A 63 -25.06 6.33 -9.10
N LEU A 64 -25.87 6.31 -8.06
CA LEU A 64 -27.32 6.17 -8.16
C LEU A 64 -27.98 7.38 -8.82
N ALA A 65 -27.58 8.59 -8.45
CA ALA A 65 -28.09 9.80 -9.06
C ALA A 65 -27.70 9.94 -10.54
N ILE A 66 -26.48 9.49 -10.92
CA ILE A 66 -26.08 9.42 -12.33
C ILE A 66 -26.97 8.44 -13.10
N LEU A 67 -27.24 7.25 -12.56
CA LEU A 67 -28.10 6.25 -13.20
C LEU A 67 -29.53 6.78 -13.39
N GLN A 68 -30.09 7.47 -12.40
CA GLN A 68 -31.39 8.12 -12.48
C GLN A 68 -31.42 9.23 -13.54
N GLY A 69 -30.33 10.05 -13.59
CA GLY A 69 -30.20 11.10 -14.60
C GLY A 69 -30.05 10.58 -16.02
N LEU A 70 -29.41 9.43 -16.22
CA LEU A 70 -29.35 8.76 -17.52
C LEU A 70 -30.73 8.23 -17.96
N ALA A 71 -31.56 7.80 -17.01
CA ALA A 71 -32.94 7.39 -17.28
C ALA A 71 -33.84 8.60 -17.57
N ASN A 72 -33.51 9.80 -17.11
CA ASN A 72 -34.30 11.01 -17.28
C ASN A 72 -33.38 12.22 -17.61
N PRO A 73 -32.93 12.37 -18.89
CA PRO A 73 -31.89 13.33 -19.28
C PRO A 73 -32.23 14.81 -18.97
N GLN A 74 -33.51 15.15 -18.83
CA GLN A 74 -33.95 16.52 -18.50
C GLN A 74 -33.69 16.88 -17.04
N GLY A 75 -33.36 15.90 -16.17
CA GLY A 75 -33.07 16.10 -14.75
C GLY A 75 -31.59 16.31 -14.41
N LEU A 76 -30.65 16.13 -15.36
CA LEU A 76 -29.24 16.38 -15.18
C LEU A 76 -28.94 17.89 -15.27
N LEU A 77 -29.27 18.62 -14.23
CA LEU A 77 -28.93 20.04 -14.12
C LEU A 77 -27.38 20.22 -14.03
N ALA A 78 -26.87 21.27 -14.66
CA ALA A 78 -25.43 21.61 -14.65
C ALA A 78 -24.83 21.67 -13.22
N GLY A 79 -25.60 22.10 -12.22
CA GLY A 79 -25.21 22.11 -10.82
C GLY A 79 -24.93 20.72 -10.22
N THR A 80 -25.65 19.69 -10.66
CA THR A 80 -25.43 18.30 -10.23
C THR A 80 -24.10 17.77 -10.71
N ILE A 81 -23.73 18.06 -11.95
CA ILE A 81 -22.42 17.66 -12.53
C ILE A 81 -21.28 18.34 -11.77
N GLN A 82 -21.41 19.62 -11.45
CA GLN A 82 -20.39 20.34 -10.67
C GLN A 82 -20.23 19.77 -9.27
N GLN A 83 -21.32 19.43 -8.59
CA GLN A 83 -21.28 18.80 -7.26
C GLN A 83 -20.57 17.44 -7.30
N TYR A 84 -20.82 16.60 -8.31
CA TYR A 84 -20.15 15.31 -8.44
C TYR A 84 -18.68 15.44 -8.79
N ALA A 85 -18.31 16.42 -9.63
CA ALA A 85 -16.91 16.71 -9.89
C ALA A 85 -16.17 17.09 -8.61
N LEU A 86 -16.75 17.91 -7.72
CA LEU A 86 -16.16 18.26 -6.43
C LEU A 86 -15.99 17.04 -5.51
N ILE A 87 -16.97 16.12 -5.46
CA ILE A 87 -16.86 14.87 -4.69
C ILE A 87 -15.71 14.01 -5.21
N LEU A 88 -15.57 13.87 -6.53
CA LEU A 88 -14.46 13.11 -7.15
C LEU A 88 -13.09 13.75 -6.89
N ILE A 89 -12.98 15.07 -7.02
CA ILE A 89 -11.73 15.80 -6.71
C ILE A 89 -11.39 15.61 -5.23
N GLY A 90 -12.36 15.75 -4.33
CA GLY A 90 -12.18 15.52 -2.91
C GLY A 90 -11.77 14.08 -2.59
N PHE A 91 -12.36 13.09 -3.24
CA PHE A 91 -11.99 11.68 -3.11
C PHE A 91 -10.53 11.43 -3.49
N TRP A 92 -10.09 11.90 -4.67
CA TRP A 92 -8.71 11.76 -5.12
C TRP A 92 -7.73 12.54 -4.22
N GLY A 93 -8.13 13.70 -3.72
CA GLY A 93 -7.38 14.45 -2.73
C GLY A 93 -7.16 13.66 -1.44
N LEU A 94 -8.21 12.98 -0.93
CA LEU A 94 -8.12 12.10 0.23
C LEU A 94 -7.25 10.87 -0.05
N VAL A 95 -7.32 10.28 -1.24
CA VAL A 95 -6.45 9.16 -1.66
C VAL A 95 -4.97 9.58 -1.62
N LEU A 96 -4.64 10.73 -2.21
CA LEU A 96 -3.28 11.26 -2.17
C LEU A 96 -2.82 11.55 -0.73
N LEU A 97 -3.68 12.13 0.08
CA LEU A 97 -3.40 12.40 1.50
C LEU A 97 -3.20 11.10 2.29
N ALA A 98 -3.98 10.05 2.00
CA ALA A 98 -3.80 8.73 2.61
C ALA A 98 -2.46 8.10 2.22
N ILE A 99 -2.02 8.21 0.95
CA ILE A 99 -0.70 7.74 0.50
C ILE A 99 0.41 8.51 1.22
N VAL A 100 0.31 9.83 1.34
CA VAL A 100 1.30 10.65 2.02
C VAL A 100 1.38 10.29 3.50
N THR A 101 0.26 10.26 4.21
CA THR A 101 0.23 9.94 5.65
C THR A 101 0.65 8.50 5.94
N PHE A 102 0.27 7.52 5.10
CA PHE A 102 0.78 6.14 5.15
C PHE A 102 2.31 6.10 5.02
N THR A 103 2.85 6.84 4.04
CA THR A 103 4.29 6.88 3.79
C THR A 103 5.05 7.51 4.95
N LEU A 104 4.53 8.60 5.51
CA LEU A 104 5.12 9.25 6.68
C LEU A 104 5.09 8.34 7.92
N ALA A 105 3.98 7.65 8.15
CA ALA A 105 3.86 6.67 9.24
C ALA A 105 4.84 5.49 9.04
N SER A 106 4.98 4.97 7.81
CA SER A 106 5.93 3.91 7.49
C SER A 106 7.39 4.38 7.62
N ALA A 107 7.68 5.65 7.29
CA ALA A 107 9.02 6.22 7.45
C ALA A 107 9.50 6.21 8.91
N THR A 108 8.59 6.35 9.88
CA THR A 108 8.97 6.25 11.30
C THR A 108 9.45 4.85 11.67
N ILE A 109 8.81 3.82 11.14
CA ILE A 109 9.19 2.42 11.34
C ILE A 109 10.49 2.11 10.59
N LEU A 110 10.62 2.55 9.33
CA LEU A 110 11.85 2.39 8.54
C LEU A 110 13.05 3.09 9.19
N ASN A 111 12.83 4.23 9.87
CA ASN A 111 13.87 4.88 10.65
C ASN A 111 14.37 3.99 11.80
N LYS A 112 13.46 3.29 12.47
CA LYS A 112 13.82 2.33 13.54
C LYS A 112 14.52 1.09 13.00
N LEU A 113 14.16 0.61 11.80
CA LEU A 113 14.89 -0.46 11.14
C LEU A 113 16.30 -0.02 10.71
N LYS A 114 16.45 1.23 10.28
CA LYS A 114 17.78 1.79 9.98
C LYS A 114 18.65 1.90 11.22
N GLU A 115 18.10 2.37 12.34
CA GLU A 115 18.78 2.37 13.64
C GLU A 115 19.21 0.96 14.05
N HIS A 116 18.34 -0.05 13.86
CA HIS A 116 18.68 -1.45 14.09
C HIS A 116 19.83 -1.93 13.18
N LYS A 117 19.88 -1.49 11.91
CA LYS A 117 21.01 -1.81 11.03
C LYS A 117 22.33 -1.25 11.56
N GLU A 118 22.32 -0.03 12.10
CA GLU A 118 23.51 0.67 12.55
C GLU A 118 23.99 0.25 13.94
N THR A 119 23.04 -0.02 14.86
CA THR A 119 23.35 -0.25 16.29
C THR A 119 23.06 -1.68 16.77
N GLY A 120 22.35 -2.48 15.99
CA GLY A 120 21.83 -3.79 16.39
C GLY A 120 20.64 -3.75 17.36
N LEU A 121 20.18 -2.55 17.75
CA LEU A 121 19.11 -2.37 18.73
C LEU A 121 18.05 -1.39 18.20
N ILE A 122 16.80 -1.54 18.65
CA ILE A 122 15.74 -0.56 18.44
C ILE A 122 15.55 0.20 19.76
N SER A 123 15.91 1.48 19.78
CA SER A 123 15.76 2.29 20.99
C SER A 123 14.33 2.76 21.21
N VAL A 124 13.98 3.06 22.48
CA VAL A 124 12.73 3.76 22.78
C VAL A 124 12.95 5.24 22.44
N PRO A 125 12.06 5.87 21.65
CA PRO A 125 12.22 7.27 21.30
C PRO A 125 12.15 8.15 22.55
N PRO A 126 13.09 9.10 22.74
CA PRO A 126 13.08 10.02 23.88
C PRO A 126 11.97 11.07 23.74
N HIS A 127 11.53 11.38 22.53
CA HIS A 127 10.51 12.36 22.23
C HIS A 127 9.39 11.75 21.38
N TRP A 128 8.23 12.41 21.40
CA TRP A 128 7.03 11.98 20.71
C TRP A 128 7.17 11.95 19.18
N PHE A 129 8.12 12.71 18.62
CA PHE A 129 8.36 12.80 17.18
C PHE A 129 9.83 12.50 16.88
N THR A 130 10.11 11.30 16.39
CA THR A 130 11.48 10.79 16.21
C THR A 130 11.92 10.59 14.78
N ALA A 131 11.06 10.86 13.81
CA ALA A 131 11.44 10.68 12.41
C ALA A 131 12.32 11.83 11.91
N SER A 132 13.50 11.53 11.39
CA SER A 132 14.35 12.51 10.70
C SER A 132 13.62 13.05 9.46
N PRO A 133 13.45 14.39 9.31
CA PRO A 133 12.82 14.99 8.14
C PRO A 133 13.47 14.57 6.83
N LYS A 134 14.78 14.37 6.83
CA LYS A 134 15.54 13.89 5.65
C LYS A 134 15.11 12.47 5.25
N LEU A 135 14.92 11.58 6.21
CA LEU A 135 14.47 10.22 5.93
C LEU A 135 13.00 10.18 5.51
N MET A 136 12.14 11.01 6.13
CA MET A 136 10.75 11.16 5.70
C MET A 136 10.63 11.59 4.24
N GLY A 137 11.35 12.65 3.85
CA GLY A 137 11.37 13.12 2.47
C GLY A 137 11.96 12.07 1.51
N ARG A 138 13.00 11.34 1.93
CA ARG A 138 13.59 10.24 1.16
C ARG A 138 12.59 9.08 0.96
N THR A 139 11.89 8.68 2.01
CA THR A 139 10.87 7.62 1.94
C THR A 139 9.71 8.04 1.05
N LEU A 140 9.22 9.27 1.21
CA LEU A 140 8.16 9.81 0.35
C LEU A 140 8.58 9.80 -1.13
N LYS A 141 9.76 10.33 -1.44
CA LYS A 141 10.33 10.28 -2.79
C LYS A 141 10.46 8.85 -3.30
N GLY A 142 10.96 7.93 -2.49
CA GLY A 142 11.13 6.52 -2.85
C GLY A 142 9.79 5.85 -3.17
N VAL A 143 8.76 6.07 -2.35
CA VAL A 143 7.41 5.52 -2.58
C VAL A 143 6.81 6.08 -3.87
N PHE A 144 6.84 7.40 -4.08
CA PHE A 144 6.31 8.00 -5.31
C PHE A 144 7.04 7.51 -6.56
N LEU A 145 8.37 7.41 -6.52
CA LEU A 145 9.13 6.89 -7.66
C LEU A 145 8.87 5.40 -7.91
N THR A 146 8.74 4.60 -6.85
CA THR A 146 8.38 3.17 -6.99
C THR A 146 6.97 3.02 -7.56
N LEU A 147 6.00 3.79 -7.06
CA LEU A 147 4.64 3.81 -7.61
C LEU A 147 4.64 4.27 -9.07
N PHE A 148 5.41 5.29 -9.42
CA PHE A 148 5.53 5.75 -10.80
C PHE A 148 6.04 4.64 -11.73
N VAL A 149 7.12 3.93 -11.33
CA VAL A 149 7.66 2.81 -12.11
C VAL A 149 6.64 1.68 -12.25
N LEU A 150 5.86 1.38 -11.20
CA LEU A 150 4.81 0.35 -11.23
C LEU A 150 3.60 0.74 -12.08
N LEU A 151 3.21 2.01 -12.05
CA LEU A 151 2.03 2.50 -12.79
C LEU A 151 2.33 2.69 -14.27
N LEU A 152 3.59 2.95 -14.64
CA LEU A 152 3.97 3.24 -16.03
C LEU A 152 3.49 2.19 -17.04
N PRO A 153 3.69 0.88 -16.85
CA PRO A 153 3.18 -0.15 -17.77
C PRO A 153 1.66 -0.19 -17.86
N LEU A 154 0.96 0.07 -16.73
CA LEU A 154 -0.50 0.11 -16.69
C LEU A 154 -1.05 1.34 -17.44
N LEU A 155 -0.38 2.48 -17.29
CA LEU A 155 -0.73 3.71 -18.02
C LEU A 155 -0.47 3.56 -19.53
N LEU A 156 0.63 2.92 -19.91
CA LEU A 156 0.92 2.62 -21.33
C LEU A 156 -0.13 1.69 -21.92
N PHE A 157 -0.52 0.63 -21.19
CA PHE A 157 -1.58 -0.27 -21.62
C PHE A 157 -2.92 0.47 -21.77
N GLY A 158 -3.32 1.26 -20.76
CA GLY A 158 -4.55 2.06 -20.79
C GLY A 158 -4.54 3.07 -21.93
N GLY A 159 -3.42 3.73 -22.19
CA GLY A 159 -3.24 4.64 -23.32
C GLY A 159 -3.36 3.96 -24.67
N LEU A 160 -2.76 2.78 -24.85
CA LEU A 160 -2.89 1.98 -26.07
C LEU A 160 -4.34 1.57 -26.29
N MET A 161 -5.05 1.10 -25.26
CA MET A 161 -6.47 0.74 -25.35
C MET A 161 -7.36 1.94 -25.67
N ALA A 162 -7.06 3.12 -25.12
CA ALA A 162 -7.77 4.35 -25.48
C ALA A 162 -7.57 4.73 -26.95
N ILE A 163 -6.34 4.64 -27.49
CA ILE A 163 -6.04 4.89 -28.90
C ILE A 163 -6.77 3.90 -29.81
N VAL A 164 -6.74 2.61 -29.47
CA VAL A 164 -7.44 1.57 -30.25
C VAL A 164 -8.95 1.82 -30.26
N ASN A 165 -9.55 2.16 -29.12
CA ASN A 165 -10.96 2.44 -29.04
C ASN A 165 -11.37 3.73 -29.77
N PHE A 166 -10.49 4.73 -29.79
CA PHE A 166 -10.68 5.96 -30.56
C PHE A 166 -10.62 5.71 -32.07
N SER A 167 -9.67 4.85 -32.52
CA SER A 167 -9.49 4.51 -33.93
C SER A 167 -10.55 3.54 -34.44
N SER A 168 -11.09 2.68 -33.58
CA SER A 168 -12.13 1.70 -33.87
C SER A 168 -13.20 1.78 -32.78
N PRO A 169 -14.17 2.70 -32.90
CA PRO A 169 -15.26 2.86 -31.96
C PRO A 169 -15.95 1.51 -31.68
N HIS A 170 -16.17 1.23 -30.38
CA HIS A 170 -16.74 -0.03 -29.90
C HIS A 170 -15.78 -1.24 -29.89
N TYR A 171 -14.46 -1.08 -30.19
CA TYR A 171 -13.52 -2.20 -30.10
C TYR A 171 -13.53 -2.85 -28.72
N VAL A 172 -13.41 -2.05 -27.65
CA VAL A 172 -13.40 -2.54 -26.26
C VAL A 172 -14.71 -3.23 -25.91
N THR A 173 -15.85 -2.68 -26.34
CA THR A 173 -17.18 -3.28 -26.10
C THR A 173 -17.39 -4.58 -26.86
N ASN A 174 -16.90 -4.69 -28.11
CA ASN A 174 -17.01 -5.90 -28.90
C ASN A 174 -16.03 -7.00 -28.46
N HIS A 175 -14.90 -6.61 -27.82
CA HIS A 175 -13.85 -7.52 -27.39
C HIS A 175 -13.61 -7.46 -25.86
N VAL A 176 -14.68 -7.29 -25.06
CA VAL A 176 -14.60 -7.13 -23.59
C VAL A 176 -13.81 -8.26 -22.94
N TYR A 177 -14.09 -9.51 -23.27
CA TYR A 177 -13.39 -10.66 -22.68
C TYR A 177 -11.90 -10.64 -22.99
N THR A 178 -11.53 -10.40 -24.25
CA THR A 178 -10.11 -10.32 -24.67
C THR A 178 -9.40 -9.17 -23.93
N THR A 179 -10.04 -8.01 -23.83
CA THR A 179 -9.51 -6.84 -23.13
C THR A 179 -9.27 -7.14 -21.64
N ILE A 180 -10.22 -7.80 -20.97
CA ILE A 180 -10.10 -8.21 -19.57
C ILE A 180 -8.95 -9.20 -19.40
N VAL A 181 -8.85 -10.22 -20.25
CA VAL A 181 -7.77 -11.23 -20.16
C VAL A 181 -6.41 -10.57 -20.36
N VAL A 182 -6.25 -9.73 -21.39
CA VAL A 182 -4.99 -9.01 -21.62
C VAL A 182 -4.63 -8.10 -20.44
N PHE A 183 -5.61 -7.38 -19.88
CA PHE A 183 -5.40 -6.54 -18.69
C PHE A 183 -4.93 -7.37 -17.49
N LEU A 184 -5.56 -8.52 -17.23
CA LEU A 184 -5.17 -9.42 -16.13
C LEU A 184 -3.75 -9.95 -16.33
N VAL A 185 -3.40 -10.40 -17.54
CA VAL A 185 -2.06 -10.88 -17.86
C VAL A 185 -1.02 -9.77 -17.67
N CYS A 186 -1.27 -8.57 -18.18
CA CYS A 186 -0.39 -7.41 -17.96
C CYS A 186 -0.23 -7.09 -16.47
N THR A 187 -1.30 -7.13 -15.70
CA THR A 187 -1.27 -6.87 -14.25
C THR A 187 -0.41 -7.91 -13.53
N VAL A 188 -0.54 -9.20 -13.86
CA VAL A 188 0.29 -10.26 -13.29
C VAL A 188 1.76 -10.05 -13.65
N ILE A 189 2.07 -9.75 -14.90
CA ILE A 189 3.46 -9.46 -15.33
C ILE A 189 4.04 -8.27 -14.55
N VAL A 190 3.29 -7.19 -14.40
CA VAL A 190 3.70 -6.01 -13.62
C VAL A 190 3.93 -6.38 -12.16
N MET A 191 3.05 -7.18 -11.54
CA MET A 191 3.25 -7.67 -10.18
C MET A 191 4.54 -8.48 -10.03
N LEU A 192 4.82 -9.38 -10.97
CA LEU A 192 6.03 -10.19 -10.93
C LEU A 192 7.31 -9.35 -11.11
N LEU A 193 7.30 -8.38 -12.02
CA LEU A 193 8.40 -7.45 -12.23
C LEU A 193 8.58 -6.45 -11.08
N SER A 194 7.57 -6.26 -10.24
CA SER A 194 7.63 -5.36 -9.10
C SER A 194 8.47 -5.90 -7.92
N LEU A 195 8.62 -7.22 -7.80
CA LEU A 195 9.32 -7.84 -6.66
C LEU A 195 10.75 -7.33 -6.45
N PRO A 196 11.60 -7.21 -7.49
CA PRO A 196 12.93 -6.61 -7.33
C PRO A 196 12.90 -5.15 -6.88
N LEU A 197 11.83 -4.39 -7.20
CA LEU A 197 11.68 -2.99 -6.80
C LEU A 197 11.57 -2.83 -5.27
N PHE A 198 11.00 -3.80 -4.56
CA PHE A 198 10.96 -3.77 -3.11
C PHE A 198 12.36 -3.87 -2.49
N HIS A 199 13.25 -4.70 -3.06
CA HIS A 199 14.65 -4.74 -2.64
C HIS A 199 15.36 -3.41 -2.94
N VAL A 200 15.19 -2.87 -4.15
CA VAL A 200 15.75 -1.57 -4.54
C VAL A 200 15.26 -0.46 -3.61
N PHE A 201 13.97 -0.44 -3.30
CA PHE A 201 13.38 0.52 -2.35
C PHE A 201 14.03 0.40 -0.97
N MET A 202 14.16 -0.82 -0.44
CA MET A 202 14.77 -1.03 0.87
C MET A 202 16.24 -0.60 0.86
N LYS A 203 17.00 -0.95 -0.17
CA LYS A 203 18.40 -0.52 -0.33
C LYS A 203 18.50 1.00 -0.42
N TYR A 204 17.64 1.65 -1.20
CA TYR A 204 17.60 3.11 -1.30
C TYR A 204 17.37 3.77 0.06
N ILE A 205 16.50 3.22 0.93
CA ILE A 205 16.24 3.75 2.27
C ILE A 205 17.41 3.50 3.23
N MET A 206 18.00 2.30 3.19
CA MET A 206 19.01 1.86 4.16
C MET A 206 20.41 2.37 3.84
N GLU A 207 20.70 2.72 2.57
CA GLU A 207 22.02 3.18 2.12
C GLU A 207 21.94 4.62 1.59
N ALA A 208 22.28 5.59 2.46
CA ALA A 208 22.50 6.97 2.03
C ALA A 208 23.99 7.16 1.64
N PRO A 209 24.34 8.01 0.65
CA PRO A 209 23.54 9.06 0.01
C PRO A 209 23.05 8.79 -1.42
N CYS A 210 23.02 7.53 -1.90
CA CYS A 210 22.71 7.21 -3.31
C CYS A 210 21.33 7.72 -3.78
N GLY A 211 21.25 8.14 -5.07
CA GLY A 211 20.00 8.52 -5.72
C GLY A 211 19.15 7.31 -6.08
N TYR A 212 17.80 7.47 -6.14
CA TYR A 212 16.88 6.36 -6.43
C TYR A 212 17.16 5.70 -7.80
N TRP A 213 17.29 6.49 -8.86
CA TRP A 213 17.55 5.98 -10.20
C TRP A 213 18.88 5.25 -10.33
N HIS A 214 19.92 5.74 -9.66
CA HIS A 214 21.21 5.07 -9.59
C HIS A 214 21.07 3.71 -8.88
N THR A 215 20.34 3.69 -7.74
CA THR A 215 20.08 2.46 -6.99
C THR A 215 19.26 1.46 -7.82
N LEU A 216 18.26 1.95 -8.56
CA LEU A 216 17.42 1.13 -9.44
C LEU A 216 18.28 0.46 -10.54
N ASN A 217 18.99 1.25 -11.33
CA ASN A 217 19.76 0.73 -12.48
C ASN A 217 20.85 -0.27 -12.07
N HIS A 218 21.51 -0.01 -10.91
CA HIS A 218 22.62 -0.87 -10.48
C HIS A 218 22.17 -2.13 -9.72
N ASN A 219 21.02 -2.08 -9.02
CA ASN A 219 20.63 -3.17 -8.11
C ASN A 219 19.41 -3.95 -8.56
N TYR A 220 18.65 -3.48 -9.56
CA TYR A 220 17.48 -4.20 -10.05
C TYR A 220 17.85 -5.59 -10.60
N GLY A 221 18.90 -5.68 -11.45
CA GLY A 221 19.39 -6.95 -11.98
C GLY A 221 19.89 -7.91 -10.90
N LYS A 222 20.59 -7.39 -9.88
CA LYS A 222 21.03 -8.18 -8.72
C LYS A 222 19.83 -8.74 -7.93
N ALA A 223 18.82 -7.91 -7.68
CA ALA A 223 17.59 -8.35 -7.02
C ALA A 223 16.81 -9.37 -7.87
N ALA A 224 16.77 -9.18 -9.18
CA ALA A 224 16.11 -10.09 -10.11
C ALA A 224 16.78 -11.48 -10.18
N SER A 225 18.10 -11.58 -10.00
CA SER A 225 18.79 -12.89 -9.90
C SER A 225 18.35 -13.70 -8.67
N HIS A 226 17.82 -13.05 -7.63
CA HIS A 226 17.26 -13.68 -6.44
C HIS A 226 15.72 -13.68 -6.42
N TRP A 227 15.08 -13.57 -7.58
CA TRP A 227 13.64 -13.42 -7.74
C TRP A 227 12.83 -14.49 -7.00
N GLY A 228 13.19 -15.76 -7.11
CA GLY A 228 12.47 -16.87 -6.46
C GLY A 228 12.44 -16.75 -4.91
N SER A 229 13.57 -16.32 -4.31
CA SER A 229 13.63 -16.07 -2.86
C SER A 229 12.77 -14.89 -2.44
N LEU A 230 12.80 -13.80 -3.21
CA LEU A 230 11.94 -12.64 -2.99
C LEU A 230 10.47 -13.01 -3.13
N PHE A 231 10.11 -13.73 -4.19
CA PHE A 231 8.73 -14.18 -4.42
C PHE A 231 8.20 -14.95 -3.21
N LEU A 232 8.92 -15.96 -2.71
CA LEU A 232 8.49 -16.75 -1.57
C LEU A 232 8.33 -15.91 -0.30
N VAL A 233 9.26 -15.01 -0.02
CA VAL A 233 9.15 -14.11 1.14
C VAL A 233 7.93 -13.21 1.03
N PHE A 234 7.72 -12.57 -0.12
CA PHE A 234 6.58 -11.68 -0.35
C PHE A 234 5.26 -12.44 -0.37
N PHE A 235 5.19 -13.57 -1.07
CA PHE A 235 3.98 -14.38 -1.16
C PHE A 235 3.48 -14.82 0.21
N VAL A 236 4.36 -15.41 1.02
CA VAL A 236 4.00 -15.84 2.39
C VAL A 236 3.64 -14.65 3.27
N SER A 237 4.40 -13.55 3.17
CA SER A 237 4.11 -12.33 3.95
C SER A 237 2.75 -11.75 3.62
N ILE A 238 2.43 -11.60 2.32
CA ILE A 238 1.14 -11.09 1.86
C ILE A 238 0.02 -12.03 2.28
N LEU A 239 0.18 -13.34 2.16
CA LEU A 239 -0.82 -14.32 2.58
C LEU A 239 -1.16 -14.18 4.08
N LEU A 240 -0.15 -14.07 4.94
CA LEU A 240 -0.34 -13.88 6.38
C LEU A 240 -1.04 -12.54 6.69
N ILE A 241 -0.61 -11.46 6.02
CA ILE A 241 -1.21 -10.15 6.17
C ILE A 241 -2.67 -10.16 5.70
N GLN A 242 -2.98 -10.80 4.59
CA GLN A 242 -4.35 -10.88 4.07
C GLN A 242 -5.27 -11.68 4.98
N LEU A 243 -4.80 -12.81 5.54
CA LEU A 243 -5.57 -13.57 6.53
C LEU A 243 -5.95 -12.72 7.76
N ALA A 244 -4.97 -11.96 8.29
CA ALA A 244 -5.24 -11.05 9.40
C ALA A 244 -6.16 -9.89 8.98
N SER A 245 -5.97 -9.35 7.76
CA SER A 245 -6.75 -8.24 7.22
C SER A 245 -8.23 -8.59 7.07
N VAL A 246 -8.57 -9.81 6.65
CA VAL A 246 -9.97 -10.26 6.56
C VAL A 246 -10.69 -10.09 7.90
N VAL A 247 -10.04 -10.50 8.99
CA VAL A 247 -10.64 -10.39 10.33
C VAL A 247 -10.73 -8.92 10.78
N ILE A 248 -9.66 -8.14 10.59
CA ILE A 248 -9.58 -6.76 11.05
C ILE A 248 -10.56 -5.85 10.30
N LEU A 249 -10.69 -6.06 8.98
CA LEU A 249 -11.52 -5.20 8.13
C LEU A 249 -12.98 -5.66 8.04
N MET A 250 -13.34 -6.81 8.62
CA MET A 250 -14.71 -7.35 8.60
C MET A 250 -15.76 -6.33 9.10
N PRO A 251 -15.56 -5.60 10.23
CA PRO A 251 -16.53 -4.60 10.67
C PRO A 251 -16.77 -3.50 9.64
N SER A 252 -15.71 -3.01 8.99
CA SER A 252 -15.81 -2.00 7.93
C SER A 252 -16.54 -2.55 6.69
N PHE A 253 -16.32 -3.81 6.34
CA PHE A 253 -17.00 -4.48 5.24
C PHE A 253 -18.51 -4.62 5.49
N ILE A 254 -18.89 -5.06 6.71
CA ILE A 254 -20.31 -5.20 7.11
C ILE A 254 -21.01 -3.84 7.04
N LEU A 255 -20.38 -2.78 7.58
CA LEU A 255 -20.96 -1.42 7.51
C LEU A 255 -21.08 -0.90 6.07
N ASN A 256 -20.12 -1.20 5.23
CA ASN A 256 -20.20 -0.81 3.82
C ASN A 256 -21.37 -1.51 3.11
N LEU A 257 -21.59 -2.82 3.36
CA LEU A 257 -22.75 -3.54 2.85
C LEU A 257 -24.08 -2.95 3.39
N ALA A 258 -24.14 -2.63 4.69
CA ALA A 258 -25.32 -2.03 5.30
C ALA A 258 -25.65 -0.67 4.66
N ASN A 259 -24.62 0.19 4.46
CA ASN A 259 -24.79 1.48 3.78
C ASN A 259 -25.31 1.31 2.34
N GLN A 260 -24.74 0.39 1.57
CA GLN A 260 -25.19 0.12 0.20
C GLN A 260 -26.62 -0.43 0.15
N THR A 261 -26.99 -1.30 1.10
CA THR A 261 -28.34 -1.85 1.19
C THR A 261 -29.35 -0.78 1.56
N ALA A 262 -29.05 0.09 2.52
CA ALA A 262 -29.92 1.22 2.90
C ALA A 262 -30.13 2.19 1.74
N GLN A 263 -29.10 2.50 0.96
CA GLN A 263 -29.22 3.36 -0.21
C GLN A 263 -30.07 2.73 -1.32
N ARG A 264 -29.96 1.43 -1.55
CA ARG A 264 -30.84 0.70 -2.49
C ARG A 264 -32.28 0.70 -1.99
N GLY A 265 -32.52 0.55 -0.67
CA GLY A 265 -33.85 0.65 -0.07
C GLY A 265 -34.52 1.99 -0.37
N LEU A 266 -33.78 3.11 -0.22
CA LEU A 266 -34.26 4.45 -0.59
C LEU A 266 -34.74 4.53 -2.05
N LEU A 267 -34.02 3.90 -2.98
CA LEU A 267 -34.43 3.85 -4.39
C LEU A 267 -35.70 3.04 -4.61
N MET A 268 -35.94 2.03 -3.78
CA MET A 268 -37.14 1.18 -3.84
C MET A 268 -38.32 1.77 -3.08
N GLY A 269 -38.18 3.02 -2.55
CA GLY A 269 -39.26 3.73 -1.87
C GLY A 269 -39.33 3.50 -0.36
N ASP A 270 -38.27 2.97 0.25
CA ASP A 270 -38.19 2.85 1.71
C ASP A 270 -38.14 4.25 2.35
N PRO A 271 -39.18 4.65 3.15
CA PRO A 271 -39.25 5.98 3.73
C PRO A 271 -38.26 6.20 4.89
N LEU A 272 -37.71 5.13 5.47
CA LEU A 272 -36.86 5.22 6.68
C LEU A 272 -35.46 5.77 6.37
N GLY A 273 -34.96 5.50 5.17
CA GLY A 273 -33.66 5.98 4.74
C GLY A 273 -32.50 5.48 5.63
N MET A 274 -31.37 6.16 5.51
CA MET A 274 -30.18 5.85 6.29
C MET A 274 -30.23 6.59 7.63
N PRO A 275 -30.08 5.88 8.77
CA PRO A 275 -29.98 6.54 10.10
C PRO A 275 -28.83 7.54 10.16
N SER A 276 -29.04 8.69 10.80
CA SER A 276 -28.07 9.79 10.87
C SER A 276 -26.71 9.40 11.49
N TYR A 277 -26.72 8.44 12.42
CA TYR A 277 -25.50 7.96 13.09
C TYR A 277 -24.60 7.10 12.19
N MET A 278 -25.10 6.58 11.05
CA MET A 278 -24.33 5.67 10.18
C MET A 278 -23.06 6.31 9.63
N THR A 279 -23.10 7.60 9.32
CA THR A 279 -21.91 8.34 8.86
C THR A 279 -20.81 8.34 9.91
N THR A 280 -21.14 8.67 11.14
CA THR A 280 -20.19 8.70 12.27
C THR A 280 -19.68 7.28 12.59
N LEU A 281 -20.59 6.30 12.61
CA LEU A 281 -20.23 4.90 12.86
C LEU A 281 -19.28 4.38 11.80
N THR A 282 -19.53 4.65 10.51
CA THR A 282 -18.65 4.26 9.39
C THR A 282 -17.29 4.90 9.54
N PHE A 283 -17.23 6.22 9.83
CA PHE A 283 -15.97 6.93 10.05
C PHE A 283 -15.14 6.29 11.16
N ILE A 284 -15.73 6.11 12.36
CA ILE A 284 -15.02 5.55 13.51
C ILE A 284 -14.56 4.12 13.24
N THR A 285 -15.41 3.29 12.66
CA THR A 285 -15.08 1.89 12.37
C THR A 285 -13.95 1.78 11.36
N VAL A 286 -14.01 2.51 10.24
CA VAL A 286 -12.94 2.50 9.24
C VAL A 286 -11.64 3.06 9.82
N MET A 287 -11.71 4.12 10.63
CA MET A 287 -10.55 4.69 11.31
C MET A 287 -9.86 3.66 12.21
N LEU A 288 -10.61 2.97 13.08
CA LEU A 288 -10.08 1.96 14.00
C LEU A 288 -9.51 0.76 13.24
N CYS A 289 -10.25 0.25 12.26
CA CYS A 289 -9.80 -0.86 11.42
C CYS A 289 -8.50 -0.50 10.66
N SER A 290 -8.42 0.70 10.08
CA SER A 290 -7.23 1.16 9.37
C SER A 290 -6.04 1.37 10.30
N PHE A 291 -6.27 1.82 11.53
CA PHE A 291 -5.22 1.96 12.55
C PHE A 291 -4.59 0.61 12.89
N ILE A 292 -5.38 -0.41 13.14
CA ILE A 292 -4.90 -1.76 13.46
C ILE A 292 -4.26 -2.41 12.22
N HIS A 293 -4.92 -2.31 11.05
CA HIS A 293 -4.46 -2.87 9.79
C HIS A 293 -3.10 -2.32 9.37
N PHE A 294 -2.82 -1.03 9.64
CA PHE A 294 -1.51 -0.43 9.37
C PHE A 294 -0.38 -1.25 9.99
N TYR A 295 -0.47 -1.59 11.28
CA TYR A 295 0.59 -2.34 11.96
C TYR A 295 0.77 -3.75 11.40
N VAL A 296 -0.32 -4.42 11.03
CA VAL A 296 -0.21 -5.73 10.38
C VAL A 296 0.51 -5.61 9.02
N GLY A 297 0.19 -4.58 8.24
CA GLY A 297 0.84 -4.31 6.95
C GLY A 297 2.34 -4.01 7.06
N GLN A 298 2.79 -3.43 8.18
CA GLN A 298 4.22 -3.11 8.38
C GLN A 298 5.12 -4.35 8.51
N MET A 299 4.56 -5.52 8.79
CA MET A 299 5.32 -6.79 8.72
C MET A 299 5.98 -6.99 7.36
N LEU A 300 5.35 -6.53 6.27
CA LEU A 300 5.93 -6.63 4.94
C LEU A 300 7.27 -5.88 4.84
N PHE A 301 7.36 -4.68 5.42
CA PHE A 301 8.61 -3.91 5.43
C PHE A 301 9.69 -4.59 6.27
N VAL A 302 9.33 -5.21 7.39
CA VAL A 302 10.29 -5.92 8.25
C VAL A 302 10.79 -7.21 7.58
N HIS A 303 9.91 -7.96 6.91
CA HIS A 303 10.33 -9.11 6.11
C HIS A 303 11.24 -8.69 4.94
N ASN A 304 10.87 -7.61 4.24
CA ASN A 304 11.69 -7.05 3.17
C ASN A 304 13.07 -6.55 3.67
N TYR A 305 13.14 -6.00 4.88
CA TYR A 305 14.40 -5.60 5.52
C TYR A 305 15.36 -6.78 5.68
N TYR A 306 14.87 -7.94 6.15
CA TYR A 306 15.71 -9.15 6.25
C TYR A 306 15.98 -9.81 4.89
N ALA A 307 15.06 -9.73 3.93
CA ALA A 307 15.29 -10.17 2.57
C ALA A 307 16.43 -9.36 1.91
N TYR A 308 16.40 -8.02 2.09
CA TYR A 308 17.48 -7.15 1.66
C TYR A 308 18.82 -7.57 2.27
N GLY A 309 18.89 -7.77 3.60
CA GLY A 309 20.13 -8.20 4.26
C GLY A 309 20.66 -9.55 3.78
N ALA A 310 19.77 -10.50 3.52
CA ALA A 310 20.13 -11.82 3.01
C ALA A 310 20.70 -11.79 1.59
N ILE A 311 20.13 -10.93 0.72
CA ILE A 311 20.62 -10.75 -0.67
C ILE A 311 21.98 -10.04 -0.66
N GLU A 312 22.12 -8.94 0.09
CA GLU A 312 23.39 -8.22 0.16
C GLU A 312 24.54 -9.13 0.68
N THR A 313 24.27 -9.98 1.65
CA THR A 313 25.27 -10.93 2.15
C THR A 313 25.70 -11.93 1.07
N ARG A 314 24.75 -12.49 0.33
CA ARG A 314 25.06 -13.43 -0.77
C ARG A 314 25.88 -12.79 -1.89
N GLU A 315 25.57 -11.54 -2.24
CA GLU A 315 26.32 -10.80 -3.25
C GLU A 315 27.75 -10.50 -2.78
N ILE A 316 27.95 -10.16 -1.50
CA ILE A 316 29.26 -9.96 -0.91
C ILE A 316 30.08 -11.29 -0.92
N GLU A 317 29.45 -12.40 -0.54
CA GLU A 317 30.09 -13.72 -0.55
C GLU A 317 30.50 -14.12 -1.98
N LYS A 318 29.62 -13.89 -2.98
CA LYS A 318 29.90 -14.15 -4.38
C LYS A 318 31.08 -13.34 -4.91
N THR A 319 31.14 -12.04 -4.60
CA THR A 319 32.26 -11.18 -5.02
C THR A 319 33.58 -11.59 -4.39
N LYS A 320 33.57 -12.10 -3.15
CA LYS A 320 34.80 -12.62 -2.49
C LYS A 320 35.32 -13.91 -3.12
N ILE A 321 34.43 -14.73 -3.69
CA ILE A 321 34.82 -15.96 -4.39
C ILE A 321 35.40 -15.65 -5.77
N GLU A 322 34.83 -14.64 -6.46
CA GLU A 322 35.23 -14.22 -7.80
C GLU A 322 36.56 -13.41 -7.79
N ASN A 323 36.89 -12.75 -6.69
CA ASN A 323 38.14 -11.98 -6.46
C ASN A 323 38.81 -12.41 -5.14
N PRO A 324 39.47 -13.60 -5.13
CA PRO A 324 40.11 -14.15 -3.94
C PRO A 324 41.33 -13.36 -3.44
#